data_314bc7764eb531dc341c2f1ab72c16a5
#
_entry.id   314bc7764eb531dc341c2f1ab72c16a5
#
_cell.length_a   1.000
_cell.length_b   1.000
_cell.length_c   1.000
_cell.angle_alpha   90.00
_cell.angle_beta   90.00
_cell.angle_gamma   90.00
#
_symmetry.space_group_name_H-M   'P 1'
#
loop_
_entity.id
_entity.type
_entity.pdbx_description
1 polymer ?
#
loop_
_entity_poly.entity_id
_entity_poly.type
_entity_poly.pdbx_seq_one_letter_code
_entity_poly.pdbx_strand_id
1 'polypeptide(L)'
;MSNVQGLTRSALDEDDELFVGYGFLPSIFPYRMQDLYDRSEELTPYVGVVLENQYLKALFLPELGGRLWSLYDKVAGKHLLYDNPVVRPCNLAVRNAWLAGGIEFNCGMVGHHPFTCSRIHAAETKLEDGTPVLRMYEYERIRKVVYQMDFFLPEGSKLLFARMRITNTTPYVTPIYWWSNSKK
;
A
#
# COMPACT_ATOMS: atom_id res chain seq x y z
N MET A 1 -12.24 0.93 23.33
CA MET A 1 -11.91 1.25 21.93
C MET A 1 -11.71 2.74 21.86
N SER A 2 -10.53 3.18 21.54
CA SER A 2 -10.34 4.60 21.31
C SER A 2 -11.11 4.95 20.02
N ASN A 3 -11.94 5.93 20.09
CA ASN A 3 -12.60 6.52 18.95
C ASN A 3 -11.70 7.58 18.30
N VAL A 4 -10.41 7.35 18.28
CA VAL A 4 -9.52 8.25 17.56
C VAL A 4 -9.91 8.15 16.10
N GLN A 5 -10.85 8.89 15.80
CA GLN A 5 -11.15 9.25 14.44
C GLN A 5 -9.98 10.06 13.94
N GLY A 6 -9.67 9.93 12.67
CA GLY A 6 -8.74 10.84 12.04
C GLY A 6 -9.07 12.27 12.46
N LEU A 7 -8.17 13.18 12.27
CA LEU A 7 -8.29 14.58 12.62
C LEU A 7 -9.74 15.03 12.60
N THR A 8 -10.31 15.14 13.79
CA THR A 8 -11.66 15.68 13.92
C THR A 8 -11.55 17.19 13.83
N ARG A 9 -12.55 17.81 13.27
CA ARG A 9 -12.64 19.28 13.19
C ARG A 9 -12.46 19.97 14.55
N SER A 10 -12.69 19.26 15.64
CA SER A 10 -12.45 19.73 17.00
C SER A 10 -10.99 19.90 17.39
N ALA A 11 -10.05 19.42 16.57
CA ALA A 11 -8.61 19.63 16.77
C ALA A 11 -8.09 20.87 16.00
N LEU A 12 -8.97 21.61 15.33
CA LEU A 12 -8.63 22.73 14.48
C LEU A 12 -9.41 23.96 14.98
N ASP A 13 -8.79 25.13 14.88
CA ASP A 13 -9.49 26.37 15.08
C ASP A 13 -10.61 26.52 14.02
N GLU A 14 -11.74 27.12 14.40
CA GLU A 14 -12.89 27.28 13.51
C GLU A 14 -12.55 28.05 12.23
N ASP A 15 -11.49 28.86 12.26
CA ASP A 15 -11.02 29.71 11.19
C ASP A 15 -9.86 29.10 10.39
N ASP A 16 -9.49 27.83 10.64
CA ASP A 16 -8.38 27.19 9.97
C ASP A 16 -8.75 26.69 8.57
N GLU A 17 -8.59 27.55 7.58
CA GLU A 17 -8.87 27.26 6.17
C GLU A 17 -7.97 26.16 5.58
N LEU A 18 -6.82 25.86 6.18
CA LEU A 18 -5.87 24.85 5.68
C LEU A 18 -6.47 23.45 5.61
N PHE A 19 -7.48 23.19 6.41
CA PHE A 19 -8.11 21.87 6.52
C PHE A 19 -9.46 21.75 5.82
N VAL A 20 -10.02 22.83 5.36
CA VAL A 20 -11.28 22.86 4.59
C VAL A 20 -11.04 22.63 3.10
N GLY A 21 -9.79 22.34 2.75
CA GLY A 21 -9.35 22.21 1.37
C GLY A 21 -9.60 20.86 0.72
N TYR A 22 -9.14 20.77 -0.49
CA TYR A 22 -9.14 19.59 -1.34
C TYR A 22 -8.59 18.36 -0.60
N GLY A 23 -9.39 17.31 -0.54
CA GLY A 23 -8.98 16.02 0.00
C GLY A 23 -9.15 15.84 1.51
N PHE A 24 -9.55 16.87 2.26
CA PHE A 24 -9.86 16.71 3.67
C PHE A 24 -11.08 15.80 3.87
N LEU A 25 -10.93 14.85 4.77
CA LEU A 25 -12.00 13.95 5.17
C LEU A 25 -12.22 14.06 6.68
N PRO A 26 -13.44 14.38 7.13
CA PRO A 26 -13.74 14.50 8.55
C PRO A 26 -13.71 13.16 9.29
N SER A 27 -13.64 12.07 8.55
CA SER A 27 -13.62 10.70 9.10
C SER A 27 -12.95 9.75 8.12
N ILE A 28 -12.32 8.71 8.65
CA ILE A 28 -11.77 7.60 7.87
C ILE A 28 -12.79 6.48 7.61
N PHE A 29 -14.04 6.65 8.07
CA PHE A 29 -15.06 5.66 7.77
C PHE A 29 -15.18 5.41 6.25
N PRO A 30 -15.40 4.15 5.84
CA PRO A 30 -15.74 2.98 6.67
C PRO A 30 -14.56 2.11 7.12
N TYR A 31 -13.37 2.62 7.15
CA TYR A 31 -12.21 1.85 7.62
C TYR A 31 -12.14 1.82 9.15
N ARG A 32 -11.76 0.67 9.70
CA ARG A 32 -11.55 0.54 11.14
C ARG A 32 -10.23 1.16 11.56
N MET A 33 -10.20 1.70 12.76
CA MET A 33 -8.95 2.11 13.40
C MET A 33 -8.04 0.90 13.67
N GLN A 34 -6.74 1.15 13.67
CA GLN A 34 -5.70 0.17 14.00
C GLN A 34 -4.99 0.61 15.27
N ASP A 35 -5.73 0.69 16.36
CA ASP A 35 -5.28 1.20 17.66
C ASP A 35 -5.07 0.11 18.72
N LEU A 36 -5.36 -1.14 18.37
CA LEU A 36 -5.16 -2.30 19.24
C LEU A 36 -3.77 -2.90 18.98
N TYR A 37 -2.74 -2.24 19.44
CA TYR A 37 -1.37 -2.73 19.39
C TYR A 37 -0.66 -2.48 20.73
N ASP A 38 0.28 -3.33 21.04
CA ASP A 38 1.20 -3.15 22.15
C ASP A 38 2.63 -2.81 21.65
N ARG A 39 3.58 -2.82 22.53
CA ARG A 39 4.99 -2.55 22.22
C ARG A 39 5.85 -3.82 22.27
N SER A 40 5.24 -4.98 22.37
CA SER A 40 5.96 -6.24 22.31
C SER A 40 6.57 -6.46 20.93
N GLU A 41 7.70 -7.13 20.91
CA GLU A 41 8.37 -7.56 19.68
C GLU A 41 8.33 -9.07 19.63
N GLU A 42 7.76 -9.62 18.59
CA GLU A 42 7.67 -11.05 18.36
C GLU A 42 7.89 -11.40 16.89
N LEU A 43 8.34 -12.61 16.64
CA LEU A 43 8.46 -13.13 15.28
C LEU A 43 7.07 -13.48 14.75
N THR A 44 6.57 -12.66 13.86
CA THR A 44 5.26 -12.85 13.23
C THR A 44 5.43 -13.38 11.81
N PRO A 45 4.83 -14.51 11.43
CA PRO A 45 4.87 -15.01 10.07
C PRO A 45 3.99 -14.17 9.14
N TYR A 46 4.51 -13.82 7.99
CA TYR A 46 3.77 -13.19 6.89
C TYR A 46 3.78 -14.08 5.65
N VAL A 47 2.66 -14.12 4.95
CA VAL A 47 2.59 -14.80 3.66
C VAL A 47 3.21 -13.87 2.60
N GLY A 48 4.32 -14.33 2.02
CA GLY A 48 5.01 -13.61 0.96
C GLY A 48 4.73 -14.20 -0.41
N VAL A 49 4.67 -13.34 -1.44
CA VAL A 49 4.64 -13.73 -2.84
C VAL A 49 5.94 -13.31 -3.51
N VAL A 50 6.58 -14.23 -4.21
CA VAL A 50 7.86 -13.99 -4.87
C VAL A 50 7.68 -13.98 -6.38
N LEU A 51 8.18 -12.92 -7.01
CA LEU A 51 8.48 -12.89 -8.45
C LEU A 51 9.99 -12.95 -8.63
N GLU A 52 10.46 -13.86 -9.44
CA GLU A 52 11.88 -14.09 -9.61
C GLU A 52 12.23 -14.47 -11.06
N ASN A 53 13.33 -13.90 -11.55
CA ASN A 53 13.99 -14.34 -12.77
C ASN A 53 15.50 -14.47 -12.54
N GLN A 54 16.31 -14.58 -13.60
CA GLN A 54 17.76 -14.71 -13.45
C GLN A 54 18.47 -13.48 -12.87
N TYR A 55 17.84 -12.31 -12.88
CA TYR A 55 18.45 -11.03 -12.45
C TYR A 55 17.91 -10.52 -11.12
N LEU A 56 16.60 -10.62 -10.92
CA LEU A 56 15.93 -10.01 -9.79
C LEU A 56 15.10 -11.03 -9.02
N LYS A 57 14.99 -10.78 -7.70
CA LYS A 57 14.03 -11.43 -6.81
C LYS A 57 13.24 -10.37 -6.06
N ALA A 58 11.95 -10.35 -6.24
CA ALA A 58 11.02 -9.41 -5.63
C ALA A 58 10.10 -10.14 -4.64
N LEU A 59 10.03 -9.69 -3.40
CA LEU A 59 9.15 -10.22 -2.36
C LEU A 59 8.04 -9.21 -2.06
N PHE A 60 6.80 -9.65 -2.19
CA PHE A 60 5.62 -8.87 -1.86
C PHE A 60 4.91 -9.40 -0.63
N LEU A 61 4.33 -8.51 0.18
CA LEU A 61 3.55 -8.84 1.36
C LEU A 61 2.10 -8.37 1.18
N PRO A 62 1.18 -9.24 0.73
CA PRO A 62 -0.23 -8.88 0.57
C PRO A 62 -0.89 -8.42 1.86
N GLU A 63 -0.45 -8.93 3.02
CA GLU A 63 -0.97 -8.57 4.33
C GLU A 63 -0.60 -7.16 4.79
N LEU A 64 0.39 -6.56 4.14
CA LEU A 64 0.83 -5.17 4.36
C LEU A 64 0.52 -4.28 3.15
N GLY A 65 -0.73 -4.31 2.68
CA GLY A 65 -1.19 -3.47 1.59
C GLY A 65 -0.59 -3.81 0.23
N GLY A 66 -0.08 -5.03 0.05
CA GLY A 66 0.60 -5.44 -1.18
C GLY A 66 1.99 -4.82 -1.34
N ARG A 67 2.62 -4.44 -0.25
CA ARG A 67 3.94 -3.81 -0.22
C ARG A 67 5.00 -4.67 -0.93
N LEU A 68 5.79 -4.08 -1.82
CA LEU A 68 7.03 -4.68 -2.29
C LEU A 68 8.05 -4.55 -1.15
N TRP A 69 8.23 -5.63 -0.40
CA TRP A 69 9.06 -5.62 0.81
C TRP A 69 10.55 -5.63 0.51
N SER A 70 10.95 -6.49 -0.42
CA SER A 70 12.34 -6.66 -0.81
C SER A 70 12.47 -6.75 -2.32
N LEU A 71 13.51 -6.12 -2.86
CA LEU A 71 13.93 -6.26 -4.23
C LEU A 71 15.45 -6.52 -4.23
N TYR A 72 15.84 -7.73 -4.62
CA TYR A 72 17.22 -8.17 -4.61
C TYR A 72 17.78 -8.29 -6.02
N ASP A 73 18.91 -7.64 -6.26
CA ASP A 73 19.69 -7.79 -7.49
C ASP A 73 20.64 -8.99 -7.35
N LYS A 74 20.36 -10.06 -8.09
CA LYS A 74 21.12 -11.31 -8.04
C LYS A 74 22.51 -11.18 -8.66
N VAL A 75 22.68 -10.25 -9.60
CA VAL A 75 23.96 -10.00 -10.27
C VAL A 75 24.89 -9.18 -9.38
N ALA A 76 24.34 -8.12 -8.79
CA ALA A 76 25.10 -7.26 -7.89
C ALA A 76 25.22 -7.84 -6.46
N GLY A 77 24.46 -8.89 -6.14
CA GLY A 77 24.46 -9.52 -4.82
C GLY A 77 23.97 -8.63 -3.70
N LYS A 78 23.01 -7.71 -3.96
CA LYS A 78 22.57 -6.72 -2.98
C LYS A 78 21.07 -6.41 -3.04
N HIS A 79 20.53 -5.97 -1.91
CA HIS A 79 19.19 -5.39 -1.86
C HIS A 79 19.17 -3.99 -2.49
N LEU A 80 18.14 -3.72 -3.29
CA LEU A 80 17.91 -2.42 -3.95
C LEU A 80 17.03 -1.49 -3.10
N LEU A 81 16.33 -2.03 -2.11
CA LEU A 81 15.50 -1.31 -1.16
C LEU A 81 16.09 -1.43 0.24
N TYR A 82 15.70 -0.50 1.10
CA TYR A 82 16.05 -0.58 2.51
C TYR A 82 15.43 -1.83 3.14
N ASP A 83 16.27 -2.67 3.72
CA ASP A 83 15.86 -3.86 4.47
C ASP A 83 15.59 -3.46 5.92
N ASN A 84 14.31 -3.37 6.27
CA ASN A 84 13.90 -3.04 7.62
C ASN A 84 13.66 -4.34 8.40
N PRO A 85 14.45 -4.65 9.43
CA PRO A 85 14.28 -5.86 10.22
C PRO A 85 13.04 -5.83 11.12
N VAL A 86 12.42 -4.65 11.30
CA VAL A 86 11.28 -4.48 12.20
C VAL A 86 10.07 -3.95 11.43
N VAL A 87 9.01 -4.72 11.44
CA VAL A 87 7.71 -4.30 10.90
C VAL A 87 6.85 -3.77 12.04
N ARG A 88 6.43 -2.52 11.96
CA ARG A 88 5.45 -1.94 12.88
C ARG A 88 4.18 -1.58 12.13
N PRO A 89 3.23 -2.50 12.00
CA PRO A 89 1.98 -2.25 11.29
C PRO A 89 1.00 -1.46 12.17
N CYS A 90 1.51 -0.48 12.89
CA CYS A 90 0.70 0.38 13.73
C CYS A 90 0.44 1.71 13.03
N ASN A 91 -0.72 2.22 13.27
CA ASN A 91 -1.13 3.53 12.89
C ASN A 91 -1.03 4.45 14.12
N LEU A 92 -0.07 5.34 14.13
CA LEU A 92 0.22 6.16 15.30
C LEU A 92 -0.83 7.22 15.59
N ALA A 93 -1.53 7.69 14.58
CA ALA A 93 -2.50 8.77 14.71
C ALA A 93 -3.72 8.54 13.82
N VAL A 94 -3.51 8.20 12.57
CA VAL A 94 -4.54 8.00 11.56
C VAL A 94 -4.26 6.74 10.78
N ARG A 95 -5.29 6.08 10.29
CA ARG A 95 -5.18 4.80 9.59
C ARG A 95 -4.26 4.83 8.37
N ASN A 96 -4.11 5.96 7.75
CA ASN A 96 -3.29 6.17 6.57
C ASN A 96 -1.86 6.63 6.88
N ALA A 97 -1.34 6.39 8.07
CA ALA A 97 0.07 6.56 8.36
C ALA A 97 0.88 5.43 7.71
N TRP A 98 2.11 5.73 7.36
CA TRP A 98 3.00 4.79 6.70
C TRP A 98 3.92 4.05 7.68
N LEU A 99 4.46 2.93 7.26
CA LEU A 99 5.56 2.24 7.93
C LEU A 99 6.82 2.25 7.07
N ALA A 100 7.97 2.20 7.72
CA ALA A 100 9.26 2.15 7.02
C ALA A 100 9.51 0.75 6.42
N GLY A 101 10.11 0.71 5.24
CA GLY A 101 10.54 -0.51 4.54
C GLY A 101 9.80 -0.74 3.23
N GLY A 102 10.57 -1.15 2.23
CA GLY A 102 10.07 -1.48 0.91
C GLY A 102 9.43 -0.33 0.13
N ILE A 103 8.54 -0.69 -0.77
CA ILE A 103 7.72 0.25 -1.54
C ILE A 103 6.25 0.02 -1.21
N GLU A 104 5.57 1.07 -0.78
CA GLU A 104 4.11 1.07 -0.65
C GLU A 104 3.46 1.69 -1.88
N PHE A 105 2.21 1.30 -2.12
CA PHE A 105 1.39 1.78 -3.23
C PHE A 105 0.12 2.38 -2.68
N ASN A 106 -0.12 3.65 -2.98
CA ASN A 106 -1.18 4.44 -2.37
C ASN A 106 -2.25 4.80 -3.39
N CYS A 107 -3.50 4.55 -3.07
CA CYS A 107 -4.66 4.85 -3.90
C CYS A 107 -5.77 5.48 -3.07
N GLY A 108 -6.41 6.49 -3.61
CA GLY A 108 -7.70 6.99 -3.15
C GLY A 108 -7.66 8.34 -2.48
N MET A 109 -7.00 8.51 -1.36
CA MET A 109 -7.02 9.73 -0.56
C MET A 109 -5.73 10.54 -0.71
N VAL A 110 -5.76 11.77 -0.25
CA VAL A 110 -4.54 12.50 0.07
C VAL A 110 -3.87 11.82 1.28
N GLY A 111 -2.58 11.49 1.15
CA GLY A 111 -1.82 10.75 2.16
C GLY A 111 -1.71 9.25 1.85
N HIS A 112 -1.29 8.49 2.86
CA HIS A 112 -1.05 7.07 2.70
C HIS A 112 -2.33 6.27 2.64
N HIS A 113 -2.26 5.14 1.95
CA HIS A 113 -3.42 4.30 1.70
C HIS A 113 -3.96 3.67 3.00
N PRO A 114 -5.30 3.60 3.20
CA PRO A 114 -5.88 2.96 4.38
C PRO A 114 -5.53 1.48 4.55
N PHE A 115 -5.12 0.81 3.46
CA PHE A 115 -4.70 -0.59 3.48
C PHE A 115 -3.20 -0.79 3.70
N THR A 116 -2.41 0.26 3.93
CA THR A 116 -0.94 0.12 4.05
C THR A 116 -0.47 -0.91 5.09
N CYS A 117 -1.30 -1.17 6.11
CA CYS A 117 -1.07 -2.20 7.13
C CYS A 117 -2.21 -3.23 7.17
N SER A 118 -2.92 -3.44 6.08
CA SER A 118 -4.03 -4.39 5.99
C SER A 118 -3.87 -5.29 4.79
N ARG A 119 -4.42 -6.49 4.91
CA ARG A 119 -4.43 -7.46 3.81
C ARG A 119 -5.27 -6.95 2.64
N ILE A 120 -4.73 -7.12 1.44
CA ILE A 120 -5.43 -6.98 0.17
C ILE A 120 -5.50 -8.30 -0.58
N HIS A 121 -6.35 -8.38 -1.57
CA HIS A 121 -6.48 -9.57 -2.40
C HIS A 121 -5.28 -9.74 -3.32
N ALA A 122 -4.85 -10.98 -3.50
CA ALA A 122 -3.78 -11.34 -4.41
C ALA A 122 -4.18 -12.55 -5.25
N ALA A 123 -3.80 -12.55 -6.52
CA ALA A 123 -4.05 -13.64 -7.46
C ALA A 123 -2.87 -13.77 -8.44
N GLU A 124 -2.64 -14.97 -8.91
CA GLU A 124 -1.74 -15.22 -10.02
C GLU A 124 -2.51 -15.11 -11.33
N THR A 125 -1.90 -14.47 -12.33
CA THR A 125 -2.38 -14.42 -13.71
C THR A 125 -1.19 -14.40 -14.67
N LYS A 126 -1.43 -14.20 -15.97
CA LYS A 126 -0.38 -14.17 -16.99
C LYS A 126 -0.64 -13.06 -18.00
N LEU A 127 0.44 -12.55 -18.59
CA LEU A 127 0.37 -11.76 -19.81
C LEU A 127 0.08 -12.68 -21.02
N GLU A 128 -0.19 -12.09 -22.17
CA GLU A 128 -0.45 -12.82 -23.43
C GLU A 128 0.73 -13.70 -23.85
N ASP A 129 1.95 -13.29 -23.54
CA ASP A 129 3.19 -14.05 -23.81
C ASP A 129 3.49 -15.14 -22.77
N GLY A 130 2.60 -15.33 -21.77
CA GLY A 130 2.76 -16.31 -20.72
C GLY A 130 3.53 -15.83 -19.49
N THR A 131 4.08 -14.61 -19.49
CA THR A 131 4.81 -14.05 -18.34
C THR A 131 3.91 -14.05 -17.10
N PRO A 132 4.35 -14.63 -15.97
CA PRO A 132 3.59 -14.63 -14.72
C PRO A 132 3.38 -13.22 -14.20
N VAL A 133 2.19 -12.97 -13.69
CA VAL A 133 1.77 -11.69 -13.10
C VAL A 133 1.22 -11.91 -11.71
N LEU A 134 1.78 -11.23 -10.75
CA LEU A 134 1.14 -11.03 -9.46
C LEU A 134 0.14 -9.90 -9.59
N ARG A 135 -1.14 -10.22 -9.50
CA ARG A 135 -2.23 -9.24 -9.44
C ARG A 135 -2.65 -9.04 -8.00
N MET A 136 -2.58 -7.82 -7.53
CA MET A 136 -3.15 -7.42 -6.24
C MET A 136 -4.22 -6.38 -6.46
N TYR A 137 -5.32 -6.45 -5.70
CA TYR A 137 -6.47 -5.57 -5.92
C TYR A 137 -7.29 -5.40 -4.65
N GLU A 138 -8.00 -4.27 -4.58
CA GLU A 138 -8.92 -3.98 -3.50
C GLU A 138 -9.91 -2.88 -3.93
N TYR A 139 -10.94 -2.69 -3.12
CA TYR A 139 -11.92 -1.63 -3.26
C TYR A 139 -11.63 -0.51 -2.26
N GLU A 140 -11.29 0.66 -2.76
CA GLU A 140 -11.12 1.84 -1.94
C GLU A 140 -12.50 2.43 -1.62
N ARG A 141 -12.88 2.41 -0.32
CA ARG A 141 -14.24 2.58 0.15
C ARG A 141 -14.71 4.02 0.24
N ILE A 142 -13.79 4.97 0.35
CA ILE A 142 -14.11 6.40 0.46
C ILE A 142 -14.36 6.97 -0.93
N ARG A 143 -13.46 6.74 -1.85
CA ARG A 143 -13.57 7.18 -3.25
C ARG A 143 -14.43 6.27 -4.09
N LYS A 144 -14.75 5.08 -3.58
CA LYS A 144 -15.56 4.05 -4.25
C LYS A 144 -14.95 3.65 -5.59
N VAL A 145 -13.68 3.34 -5.57
CA VAL A 145 -12.92 2.89 -6.75
C VAL A 145 -12.34 1.50 -6.53
N VAL A 146 -12.32 0.70 -7.57
CA VAL A 146 -11.53 -0.52 -7.60
C VAL A 146 -10.13 -0.16 -8.10
N TYR A 147 -9.11 -0.56 -7.38
CA TYR A 147 -7.75 -0.50 -7.88
C TYR A 147 -7.16 -1.89 -8.04
N GLN A 148 -6.33 -2.02 -9.05
CA GLN A 148 -5.63 -3.23 -9.41
C GLN A 148 -4.18 -2.90 -9.70
N MET A 149 -3.28 -3.66 -9.14
CA MET A 149 -1.84 -3.57 -9.35
C MET A 149 -1.35 -4.89 -9.93
N ASP A 150 -0.77 -4.86 -11.10
CA ASP A 150 -0.15 -6.02 -11.75
C ASP A 150 1.36 -5.84 -11.72
N PHE A 151 2.05 -6.78 -11.08
CA PHE A 151 3.50 -6.83 -11.03
C PHE A 151 3.99 -8.01 -11.86
N PHE A 152 4.98 -7.77 -12.69
CA PHE A 152 5.54 -8.81 -13.52
C PHE A 152 7.02 -8.57 -13.81
N LEU A 153 7.71 -9.66 -13.97
CA LEU A 153 9.16 -9.72 -14.16
C LEU A 153 9.45 -10.64 -15.34
N PRO A 154 9.47 -10.11 -16.57
CA PRO A 154 9.72 -10.94 -17.76
C PRO A 154 11.06 -11.65 -17.69
N GLU A 155 11.14 -12.80 -18.32
CA GLU A 155 12.41 -13.49 -18.50
C GLU A 155 13.40 -12.58 -19.25
N GLY A 156 14.65 -12.54 -18.81
CA GLY A 156 15.69 -11.68 -19.41
C GLY A 156 15.59 -10.21 -19.03
N SER A 157 14.57 -9.77 -18.30
CA SER A 157 14.44 -8.38 -17.87
C SER A 157 15.20 -8.10 -16.59
N LYS A 158 15.90 -6.95 -16.55
CA LYS A 158 16.46 -6.36 -15.32
C LYS A 158 15.53 -5.33 -14.67
N LEU A 159 14.27 -5.25 -15.12
CA LEU A 159 13.28 -4.32 -14.64
C LEU A 159 12.08 -5.10 -14.10
N LEU A 160 11.66 -4.76 -12.89
CA LEU A 160 10.37 -5.14 -12.34
C LEU A 160 9.33 -4.11 -12.82
N PHE A 161 8.27 -4.60 -13.45
CA PHE A 161 7.18 -3.76 -13.92
C PHE A 161 6.04 -3.72 -12.93
N ALA A 162 5.45 -2.54 -12.79
CA ALA A 162 4.22 -2.31 -12.03
C ALA A 162 3.21 -1.59 -12.92
N ARG A 163 2.07 -2.20 -13.14
CA ARG A 163 0.96 -1.62 -13.91
C ARG A 163 -0.21 -1.38 -12.99
N MET A 164 -0.67 -0.13 -12.94
CA MET A 164 -1.82 0.26 -12.15
C MET A 164 -3.05 0.45 -13.03
N ARG A 165 -4.19 -0.04 -12.55
CA ARG A 165 -5.51 0.24 -13.09
C ARG A 165 -6.43 0.70 -11.96
N ILE A 166 -7.11 1.81 -12.17
CA ILE A 166 -8.13 2.32 -11.27
C ILE A 166 -9.44 2.42 -12.05
N THR A 167 -10.49 1.86 -11.50
CA THR A 167 -11.82 1.86 -12.09
C THR A 167 -12.78 2.62 -11.18
N ASN A 168 -13.31 3.72 -11.68
CA ASN A 168 -14.39 4.43 -11.01
C ASN A 168 -15.69 3.63 -11.14
N THR A 169 -16.25 3.22 -10.02
CA THR A 169 -17.50 2.43 -9.99
C THR A 169 -18.73 3.29 -9.75
N THR A 170 -18.57 4.60 -9.68
CA THR A 170 -19.66 5.56 -9.48
C THR A 170 -20.07 6.23 -10.79
N PRO A 171 -21.28 6.76 -10.90
CA PRO A 171 -21.69 7.55 -12.05
C PRO A 171 -21.14 8.99 -12.03
N TYR A 172 -20.36 9.35 -11.02
CA TYR A 172 -19.85 10.70 -10.82
C TYR A 172 -18.36 10.77 -11.10
N VAL A 173 -17.85 11.96 -11.37
CA VAL A 173 -16.39 12.20 -11.41
C VAL A 173 -15.82 11.98 -10.02
N THR A 174 -14.85 11.09 -9.91
CA THR A 174 -14.18 10.78 -8.66
C THR A 174 -12.72 11.23 -8.76
N PRO A 175 -12.25 12.13 -7.89
CA PRO A 175 -10.86 12.53 -7.86
C PRO A 175 -9.99 11.35 -7.43
N ILE A 176 -8.91 11.12 -8.18
CA ILE A 176 -7.97 10.04 -7.92
C ILE A 176 -6.64 10.62 -7.51
N TYR A 177 -6.09 10.04 -6.45
CA TYR A 177 -4.76 10.31 -5.96
C TYR A 177 -3.99 8.98 -5.92
N TRP A 178 -2.98 8.86 -6.77
CA TRP A 178 -2.14 7.67 -6.85
C TRP A 178 -0.66 8.04 -6.76
N TRP A 179 0.08 7.29 -5.94
CA TRP A 179 1.52 7.40 -5.85
C TRP A 179 2.15 6.18 -5.20
N SER A 180 3.44 5.98 -5.41
CA SER A 180 4.25 5.00 -4.70
C SER A 180 5.28 5.70 -3.84
N ASN A 181 5.59 5.12 -2.71
CA ASN A 181 6.57 5.64 -1.77
C ASN A 181 7.62 4.57 -1.49
N SER A 182 8.87 4.89 -1.79
CA SER A 182 10.00 4.01 -1.53
C SER A 182 10.96 4.65 -0.54
N LYS A 183 11.51 3.83 0.36
CA LYS A 183 12.58 4.24 1.25
C LYS A 183 13.87 3.54 0.84
N LYS A 184 14.92 4.33 0.61
CA LYS A 184 16.30 3.87 0.45
C LYS A 184 16.98 3.83 1.80
#